data_2c777821aaab4ee483da19c93cd7ad6d
#
_entry.id   2c777821aaab4ee483da19c93cd7ad6d
#
_cell.length_a   1.000
_cell.length_b   1.000
_cell.length_c   1.000
_cell.angle_alpha   90.00
_cell.angle_beta   90.00
_cell.angle_gamma   90.00
#
_symmetry.space_group_name_H-M   'P 1'
#
loop_
_entity.id
_entity.type
_entity.pdbx_description
1 polymer ?
#
loop_
_entity_poly.entity_id
_entity_poly.type
_entity_poly.pdbx_seq_one_letter_code
_entity_poly.pdbx_strand_id
1 'polypeptide(L)' 'MARKLSNTVSDLYAGMRLDSYLFEAGLYPTRSKAVKQIEAGKVFLNGKEPTKKDIVNEGDLIIH' A
#
# COMPACT_ATOMS: atom_id res chain seq x y z
N MET A 1 -7.49 18.32 -8.55
CA MET A 1 -6.10 18.19 -8.11
C MET A 1 -5.93 16.92 -7.31
N ALA A 2 -5.00 16.07 -7.71
CA ALA A 2 -4.80 14.81 -7.02
C ALA A 2 -4.16 15.04 -5.66
N ARG A 3 -4.69 14.39 -4.64
CA ARG A 3 -4.16 14.46 -3.29
C ARG A 3 -3.51 13.14 -2.95
N LYS A 4 -2.27 13.18 -2.50
CA LYS A 4 -1.63 11.99 -1.97
C LYS A 4 -1.99 11.83 -0.52
N LEU A 5 -2.41 10.64 -0.16
CA LEU A 5 -2.73 10.28 1.22
C LEU A 5 -1.60 9.44 1.79
N SER A 6 -1.43 9.48 3.08
CA SER A 6 -0.40 8.69 3.74
C SER A 6 -1.02 7.87 4.86
N ASN A 7 -0.52 6.65 5.01
CA ASN A 7 -0.93 5.74 6.07
C ASN A 7 0.31 5.09 6.66
N THR A 8 0.32 4.93 7.96
CA THR A 8 1.37 4.18 8.64
C THR A 8 0.84 2.78 8.92
N VAL A 9 1.63 1.76 8.58
CA VAL A 9 1.22 0.37 8.78
C VAL A 9 1.21 0.06 10.26
N SER A 10 0.07 -0.47 10.76
CA SER A 10 -0.03 -0.91 12.14
C SER A 10 0.44 -2.36 12.27
N ASP A 11 0.68 -2.79 13.51
CA ASP A 11 1.12 -4.15 13.79
C ASP A 11 0.10 -5.21 13.34
N LEU A 12 -1.17 -4.83 13.20
CA LEU A 12 -2.20 -5.75 12.72
C LEU A 12 -1.93 -6.24 11.30
N TYR A 13 -1.22 -5.43 10.51
CA TYR A 13 -0.97 -5.73 9.09
C TYR A 13 0.48 -6.08 8.81
N ALA A 14 1.32 -6.11 9.84
CA ALA A 14 2.75 -6.43 9.65
C ALA A 14 2.90 -7.83 9.08
N GLY A 15 3.77 -7.97 8.08
CA GLY A 15 4.02 -9.25 7.42
C GLY A 15 3.09 -9.55 6.25
N MET A 16 2.14 -8.66 5.95
CA MET A 16 1.25 -8.85 4.80
C MET A 16 1.91 -8.37 3.51
N ARG A 17 1.47 -8.93 2.39
CA ARG A 17 1.83 -8.40 1.08
C ARG A 17 1.19 -7.02 0.92
N LEU A 18 1.85 -6.14 0.19
CA LEU A 18 1.36 -4.78 -0.01
C LEU A 18 -0.03 -4.75 -0.64
N ASP A 19 -0.27 -5.56 -1.67
CA ASP A 19 -1.58 -5.61 -2.31
C ASP A 19 -2.67 -6.04 -1.34
N SER A 20 -2.39 -7.03 -0.51
CA SER A 20 -3.34 -7.48 0.51
C SER A 20 -3.57 -6.41 1.57
N TYR A 21 -2.50 -5.75 2.00
CA TYR A 21 -2.61 -4.67 2.99
C TYR A 21 -3.51 -3.55 2.48
N LEU A 22 -3.31 -3.11 1.24
CA LEU A 22 -4.09 -2.02 0.67
C LEU A 22 -5.58 -2.34 0.61
N PHE A 23 -5.92 -3.60 0.37
CA PHE A 23 -7.30 -4.04 0.39
C PHE A 23 -7.83 -4.19 1.81
N GLU A 24 -7.11 -4.90 2.68
CA GLU A 24 -7.58 -5.21 4.02
C GLU A 24 -7.72 -3.96 4.89
N ALA A 25 -6.85 -2.98 4.70
CA ALA A 25 -6.92 -1.72 5.43
C ALA A 25 -7.98 -0.77 4.87
N GLY A 26 -8.68 -1.15 3.80
CA GLY A 26 -9.76 -0.36 3.24
C GLY A 26 -9.31 0.80 2.37
N LEU A 27 -8.05 0.81 1.92
CA LEU A 27 -7.53 1.89 1.08
C LEU A 27 -8.01 1.77 -0.35
N TYR A 28 -8.28 0.55 -0.81
CA TYR A 28 -8.83 0.29 -2.14
C TYR A 28 -9.96 -0.74 -2.03
N PRO A 29 -10.97 -0.64 -2.90
CA PRO A 29 -12.15 -1.51 -2.82
C PRO A 29 -11.90 -2.96 -3.21
N THR A 30 -10.82 -3.23 -3.97
CA THR A 30 -10.45 -4.59 -4.36
C THR A 30 -8.94 -4.72 -4.44
N ARG A 31 -8.44 -5.96 -4.34
CA ARG A 31 -7.01 -6.23 -4.55
C ARG A 31 -6.57 -5.88 -5.96
N SER A 32 -7.43 -6.15 -6.95
CA SER A 32 -7.12 -5.84 -8.34
C SER A 32 -6.86 -4.36 -8.53
N LYS A 33 -7.65 -3.50 -7.91
CA LYS A 33 -7.41 -2.07 -7.98
C LYS A 33 -6.13 -1.67 -7.28
N ALA A 34 -5.84 -2.28 -6.14
CA ALA A 34 -4.59 -2.03 -5.43
C ALA A 34 -3.38 -2.39 -6.31
N VAL A 35 -3.42 -3.57 -6.94
CA VAL A 35 -2.34 -4.01 -7.84
C VAL A 35 -2.17 -3.03 -8.99
N LYS A 36 -3.27 -2.60 -9.61
CA LYS A 36 -3.20 -1.65 -10.72
C LYS A 36 -2.56 -0.34 -10.30
N GLN A 37 -2.88 0.16 -9.11
CA GLN A 37 -2.30 1.42 -8.63
C GLN A 37 -0.82 1.26 -8.32
N ILE A 38 -0.41 0.12 -7.77
CA ILE A 38 1.01 -0.16 -7.54
C ILE A 38 1.76 -0.18 -8.88
N GLU A 39 1.22 -0.89 -9.86
CA GLU A 39 1.86 -1.02 -11.17
C GLU A 39 1.87 0.28 -11.94
N ALA A 40 0.91 1.16 -11.67
CA ALA A 40 0.88 2.48 -12.30
C ALA A 40 1.84 3.47 -11.65
N GLY A 41 2.56 3.08 -10.60
CA GLY A 41 3.50 3.96 -9.92
C GLY A 41 2.84 4.99 -9.02
N LYS A 42 1.62 4.73 -8.57
CA LYS A 42 0.87 5.68 -7.73
C LYS A 42 0.92 5.37 -6.25
N VAL A 43 1.54 4.26 -5.87
CA VAL A 43 1.70 3.85 -4.47
C VAL A 43 3.19 3.84 -4.15
N PHE A 44 3.55 4.34 -2.98
CA PHE A 44 4.94 4.38 -2.55
C PHE A 44 5.04 3.75 -1.17
N LEU A 45 6.09 2.97 -0.98
CA LEU A 45 6.41 2.33 0.30
C LEU A 45 7.72 2.94 0.80
N ASN A 46 7.64 3.70 1.89
CA ASN A 46 8.79 4.40 2.45
C ASN A 46 9.51 5.27 1.41
N GLY A 47 8.74 5.90 0.51
CA GLY A 47 9.28 6.79 -0.50
C GLY A 47 9.81 6.12 -1.75
N LYS A 48 9.66 4.80 -1.87
CA LYS A 48 10.13 4.04 -3.03
C LYS A 48 8.94 3.41 -3.75
N GLU A 49 9.07 3.18 -5.06
CA GLU A 49 8.06 2.46 -5.81
C GLU A 49 8.14 0.98 -5.47
N PRO A 50 7.08 0.43 -4.87
CA PRO A 50 7.07 -0.98 -4.47
C PRO A 50 6.54 -1.87 -5.59
N THR A 51 6.67 -3.18 -5.37
CA THR A 51 5.94 -4.17 -6.16
C THR A 51 4.76 -4.68 -5.34
N LYS A 52 3.79 -5.33 -6.00
CA LYS A 52 2.65 -5.92 -5.30
C LYS A 52 3.05 -7.00 -4.30
N LYS A 53 4.22 -7.59 -4.48
CA LYS A 53 4.73 -8.67 -3.63
C LYS A 53 5.49 -8.16 -2.41
N ASP A 54 5.79 -6.88 -2.34
CA ASP A 54 6.52 -6.34 -1.19
C ASP A 54 5.73 -6.57 0.09
N ILE A 55 6.45 -6.85 1.16
CA ILE A 55 5.87 -7.11 2.47
C ILE A 55 5.89 -5.82 3.27
N VAL A 56 4.76 -5.48 3.89
CA VAL A 56 4.71 -4.32 4.77
C VAL A 56 5.03 -4.74 6.19
N ASN A 57 5.64 -3.81 6.93
CA ASN A 57 5.99 -4.02 8.34
C ASN A 57 5.44 -2.88 9.15
N GLU A 58 5.30 -3.10 10.45
CA GLU A 58 4.83 -2.06 11.36
C GLU A 58 5.69 -0.81 11.21
N GLY A 59 5.05 0.34 11.11
CA GLY A 59 5.73 1.62 11.00
C GLY A 59 6.07 2.03 9.58
N ASP A 60 5.87 1.16 8.60
CA ASP A 60 6.10 1.52 7.19
C ASP A 60 5.12 2.62 6.76
N LEU A 61 5.62 3.54 5.96
CA LEU A 61 4.81 4.64 5.43
C LEU A 61 4.33 4.31 4.03
N ILE A 62 3.02 4.34 3.84
CA ILE A 62 2.39 4.11 2.55
C ILE A 62 1.83 5.42 2.04
N ILE A 63 2.25 5.82 0.85
CA ILE A 63 1.70 6.98 0.14
C ILE A 63 0.85 6.45 -1.01
N HIS A 64 -0.35 6.98 -1.13
CA HIS A 64 -1.28 6.51 -2.17
C HIS A 64 -2.25 7.55 -2.63
#